data_70f541005dfe5d630eed081a6d799dea
#
_entry.id   70f541005dfe5d630eed081a6d799dea
#
_cell.length_a   1.000
_cell.length_b   1.000
_cell.length_c   1.000
_cell.angle_alpha   90.00
_cell.angle_beta   90.00
_cell.angle_gamma   90.00
#
_symmetry.space_group_name_H-M   'P 1'
#
loop_
_entity.id
_entity.type
_entity.pdbx_description
1 polymer ?
#
loop_
_entity_poly.entity_id
_entity_poly.type
_entity_poly.pdbx_seq_one_letter_code
_entity_poly.pdbx_strand_id
1 'polypeptide(L)'
;MTLPGLLQNNGIETVNSMKFSILAALVCALVSPLAGAQNYPSKPIRWIVPSTPGDGSDAMGRMIADRLSREIGQTVFIENKPGAGGVLGSEFTAKSAPDGYTMIVGNAGSHGVNAGIYTKLNYDVVKDFVPVALICTTPNVMVVNPSVKVKTMAEFLAYAKANPGKLNYASGGVGSSAHMSAELFKSMAGIDMAHIPYKGSAPAVNALMADESQVMVGNLPPWSALIKSGKVQALAVTTPKRHHSLPDVPAMAETLPGFDTLAWFGILAPAGTPKAVVTRINALVNQALEHPDVKAKLATLSCDPAPSTPEAFATRVTADVARWKKIASERNIRAD
;
A
#
# COMPACT_ATOMS: atom_id res chain seq x y z
N MET A 1 58.67 -44.53 63.20
CA MET A 1 58.93 -44.54 61.78
C MET A 1 57.66 -44.05 61.09
N THR A 2 57.69 -42.82 60.68
CA THR A 2 56.56 -42.02 60.21
C THR A 2 56.58 -41.99 58.68
N LEU A 3 55.41 -42.20 58.04
CA LEU A 3 55.18 -41.91 56.63
C LEU A 3 54.33 -40.67 56.53
N PRO A 4 54.61 -39.69 55.60
CA PRO A 4 53.83 -38.49 55.40
C PRO A 4 52.82 -38.72 54.25
N GLY A 5 51.67 -38.02 54.41
CA GLY A 5 50.51 -38.08 53.55
C GLY A 5 50.65 -37.42 52.19
N LEU A 6 49.87 -37.94 51.27
CA LEU A 6 49.57 -37.40 49.94
C LEU A 6 48.39 -36.44 50.04
N LEU A 7 48.61 -35.14 49.90
CA LEU A 7 47.61 -34.17 49.66
C LEU A 7 47.31 -34.18 48.15
N GLN A 8 46.14 -34.70 47.79
CA GLN A 8 45.63 -34.69 46.43
C GLN A 8 45.08 -33.30 46.05
N ASN A 9 45.58 -32.78 44.95
CA ASN A 9 45.31 -31.46 44.42
C ASN A 9 44.08 -31.53 43.46
N ASN A 10 42.86 -31.84 44.01
CA ASN A 10 41.63 -32.05 43.24
C ASN A 10 40.82 -30.76 43.03
N GLY A 11 41.30 -29.61 43.52
CA GLY A 11 40.52 -28.35 43.46
C GLY A 11 40.70 -27.53 42.17
N ILE A 12 41.79 -27.71 41.44
CA ILE A 12 42.10 -26.86 40.27
C ILE A 12 41.49 -27.39 38.98
N GLU A 13 41.34 -28.71 38.83
CA GLU A 13 40.73 -29.32 37.63
C GLU A 13 39.24 -29.10 37.55
N THR A 14 38.50 -29.10 38.67
CA THR A 14 37.07 -28.87 38.72
C THR A 14 36.67 -27.45 38.34
N VAL A 15 37.46 -26.46 38.74
CA VAL A 15 37.22 -25.04 38.46
C VAL A 15 37.46 -24.71 36.97
N ASN A 16 38.47 -25.33 36.35
CA ASN A 16 38.74 -25.16 34.92
C ASN A 16 37.68 -25.84 34.03
N SER A 17 37.22 -27.02 34.42
CA SER A 17 36.13 -27.73 33.72
C SER A 17 34.84 -26.93 33.75
N MET A 18 34.47 -26.33 34.87
CA MET A 18 33.27 -25.52 35.04
C MET A 18 33.31 -24.21 34.22
N LYS A 19 34.50 -23.55 34.16
CA LYS A 19 34.68 -22.37 33.30
C LYS A 19 34.59 -22.68 31.81
N PHE A 20 35.11 -23.84 31.39
CA PHE A 20 35.05 -24.29 30.00
C PHE A 20 33.61 -24.64 29.59
N SER A 21 32.81 -25.24 30.48
CA SER A 21 31.38 -25.54 30.24
C SER A 21 30.52 -24.29 30.16
N ILE A 22 30.79 -23.26 30.98
CA ILE A 22 30.08 -21.97 30.95
C ILE A 22 30.42 -21.20 29.66
N LEU A 23 31.69 -21.22 29.23
CA LEU A 23 32.12 -20.56 28.00
C LEU A 23 31.51 -21.24 26.75
N ALA A 24 31.45 -22.57 26.74
CA ALA A 24 30.81 -23.33 25.67
C ALA A 24 29.28 -23.07 25.58
N ALA A 25 28.60 -22.97 26.73
CA ALA A 25 27.16 -22.63 26.78
C ALA A 25 26.89 -21.20 26.31
N LEU A 26 27.79 -20.24 26.61
CA LEU A 26 27.67 -18.85 26.13
C LEU A 26 27.89 -18.74 24.63
N VAL A 27 28.82 -19.50 24.06
CA VAL A 27 29.07 -19.53 22.59
C VAL A 27 27.89 -20.18 21.84
N CYS A 28 27.28 -21.23 22.39
CA CYS A 28 26.05 -21.84 21.79
C CYS A 28 24.85 -20.90 21.83
N ALA A 29 24.72 -20.06 22.85
CA ALA A 29 23.59 -19.09 22.93
C ALA A 29 23.71 -17.94 21.91
N LEU A 30 24.93 -17.61 21.45
CA LEU A 30 25.18 -16.55 20.46
C LEU A 30 24.98 -16.98 19.00
N VAL A 31 24.91 -18.29 18.71
CA VAL A 31 24.79 -18.82 17.34
C VAL A 31 23.33 -19.13 16.94
N SER A 32 22.38 -19.11 17.89
CA SER A 32 21.01 -19.56 17.70
C SER A 32 20.10 -18.71 16.79
N PRO A 33 20.29 -17.39 16.54
CA PRO A 33 19.38 -16.64 15.69
C PRO A 33 19.66 -16.73 14.19
N LEU A 34 20.79 -17.29 13.74
CA LEU A 34 21.15 -17.31 12.32
C LEU A 34 20.55 -18.50 11.53
N ALA A 35 20.14 -19.57 12.21
CA ALA A 35 19.63 -20.78 11.55
C ALA A 35 18.20 -20.64 10.98
N GLY A 36 17.39 -19.70 11.49
CA GLY A 36 16.00 -19.54 11.05
C GLY A 36 15.82 -18.85 9.70
N ALA A 37 16.82 -18.05 9.26
CA ALA A 37 16.70 -17.30 8.02
C ALA A 37 17.09 -18.10 6.76
N GLN A 38 17.84 -19.20 6.90
CA GLN A 38 18.31 -19.99 5.76
C GLN A 38 17.19 -20.82 5.10
N ASN A 39 16.08 -21.10 5.78
CA ASN A 39 14.96 -21.91 5.28
C ASN A 39 13.65 -21.11 5.08
N TYR A 40 13.71 -19.77 5.10
CA TYR A 40 12.51 -18.97 4.84
C TYR A 40 12.25 -18.82 3.33
N PRO A 41 10.99 -19.05 2.85
CA PRO A 41 9.84 -19.56 3.56
C PRO A 41 9.82 -21.11 3.61
N SER A 42 9.42 -21.70 4.76
CA SER A 42 9.24 -23.14 4.95
C SER A 42 7.77 -23.58 5.01
N LYS A 43 6.84 -22.61 5.03
CA LYS A 43 5.39 -22.81 5.05
C LYS A 43 4.71 -21.73 4.19
N PRO A 44 3.42 -21.86 3.86
CA PRO A 44 2.68 -20.87 3.09
C PRO A 44 2.73 -19.46 3.73
N ILE A 45 2.83 -18.43 2.87
CA ILE A 45 2.82 -17.02 3.26
C ILE A 45 1.44 -16.45 3.01
N ARG A 46 0.87 -15.76 3.99
CA ARG A 46 -0.43 -15.09 3.89
C ARG A 46 -0.23 -13.60 3.61
N TRP A 47 -0.84 -13.11 2.54
CA TRP A 47 -0.91 -11.69 2.25
C TRP A 47 -2.32 -11.18 2.47
N ILE A 48 -2.47 -10.29 3.43
CA ILE A 48 -3.73 -9.59 3.71
C ILE A 48 -3.93 -8.53 2.64
N VAL A 49 -5.13 -8.48 2.08
CA VAL A 49 -5.56 -7.40 1.18
C VAL A 49 -6.66 -6.61 1.90
N PRO A 50 -6.43 -5.31 2.21
CA PRO A 50 -7.35 -4.50 3.02
C PRO A 50 -8.53 -3.95 2.20
N SER A 51 -8.92 -4.64 1.14
CA SER A 51 -10.01 -4.27 0.23
C SER A 51 -10.78 -5.49 -0.25
N THR A 52 -11.91 -5.25 -0.94
CA THR A 52 -12.73 -6.32 -1.52
C THR A 52 -12.02 -7.02 -2.68
N PRO A 53 -12.36 -8.31 -2.96
CA PRO A 53 -11.87 -8.98 -4.15
C PRO A 53 -12.15 -8.18 -5.42
N GLY A 54 -11.18 -8.16 -6.34
CA GLY A 54 -11.26 -7.44 -7.61
C GLY A 54 -10.85 -5.96 -7.54
N ASP A 55 -10.55 -5.43 -6.36
CA ASP A 55 -9.98 -4.09 -6.22
C ASP A 55 -8.48 -4.06 -6.60
N GLY A 56 -7.91 -2.86 -6.76
CA GLY A 56 -6.51 -2.67 -7.19
C GLY A 56 -5.51 -3.43 -6.32
N SER A 57 -5.63 -3.35 -4.98
CA SER A 57 -4.75 -4.10 -4.08
C SER A 57 -4.88 -5.61 -4.25
N ASP A 58 -6.09 -6.12 -4.50
CA ASP A 58 -6.34 -7.54 -4.72
C ASP A 58 -5.71 -8.03 -6.04
N ALA A 59 -5.91 -7.26 -7.11
CA ALA A 59 -5.35 -7.58 -8.42
C ALA A 59 -3.80 -7.60 -8.37
N MET A 60 -3.18 -6.57 -7.77
CA MET A 60 -1.72 -6.48 -7.61
C MET A 60 -1.20 -7.61 -6.72
N GLY A 61 -1.85 -7.83 -5.57
CA GLY A 61 -1.47 -8.88 -4.62
C GLY A 61 -1.49 -10.27 -5.25
N ARG A 62 -2.59 -10.66 -5.93
CA ARG A 62 -2.71 -11.96 -6.58
C ARG A 62 -1.67 -12.16 -7.69
N MET A 63 -1.45 -11.14 -8.51
CA MET A 63 -0.47 -11.22 -9.60
C MET A 63 0.94 -11.50 -9.07
N ILE A 64 1.38 -10.78 -8.05
CA ILE A 64 2.71 -10.96 -7.46
C ILE A 64 2.78 -12.24 -6.65
N ALA A 65 1.73 -12.57 -5.85
CA ALA A 65 1.68 -13.81 -5.06
C ALA A 65 1.78 -15.07 -5.92
N ASP A 66 1.06 -15.12 -7.06
CA ASP A 66 1.14 -16.23 -8.02
C ASP A 66 2.57 -16.39 -8.58
N ARG A 67 3.22 -15.29 -8.95
CA ARG A 67 4.59 -15.31 -9.44
C ARG A 67 5.57 -15.79 -8.36
N LEU A 68 5.50 -15.22 -7.15
CA LEU A 68 6.35 -15.63 -6.03
C LEU A 68 6.16 -17.11 -5.69
N SER A 69 4.92 -17.61 -5.64
CA SER A 69 4.65 -19.00 -5.32
C SER A 69 5.38 -19.98 -6.23
N ARG A 70 5.48 -19.66 -7.52
CA ARG A 70 6.22 -20.46 -8.51
C ARG A 70 7.73 -20.40 -8.29
N GLU A 71 8.26 -19.26 -7.88
CA GLU A 71 9.71 -19.05 -7.69
C GLU A 71 10.24 -19.69 -6.41
N ILE A 72 9.46 -19.61 -5.32
CA ILE A 72 9.91 -20.07 -4.00
C ILE A 72 9.46 -21.50 -3.65
N GLY A 73 8.56 -22.11 -4.47
CA GLY A 73 8.02 -23.44 -4.19
C GLY A 73 7.12 -23.52 -2.95
N GLN A 74 6.68 -22.38 -2.43
CA GLN A 74 5.74 -22.25 -1.31
C GLN A 74 4.57 -21.38 -1.72
N THR A 75 3.36 -21.73 -1.26
CA THR A 75 2.16 -20.96 -1.58
C THR A 75 2.20 -19.58 -0.94
N VAL A 76 2.02 -18.53 -1.74
CA VAL A 76 1.66 -17.20 -1.27
C VAL A 76 0.17 -16.99 -1.58
N PHE A 77 -0.67 -16.83 -0.57
CA PHE A 77 -2.12 -16.73 -0.76
C PHE A 77 -2.68 -15.41 -0.25
N ILE A 78 -3.75 -14.96 -0.88
CA ILE A 78 -4.44 -13.71 -0.57
C ILE A 78 -5.62 -13.98 0.37
N GLU A 79 -5.72 -13.19 1.43
CA GLU A 79 -6.88 -13.13 2.31
C GLU A 79 -7.43 -11.68 2.34
N ASN A 80 -8.62 -11.47 1.79
CA ASN A 80 -9.26 -10.16 1.79
C ASN A 80 -9.87 -9.84 3.17
N LYS A 81 -9.50 -8.69 3.74
CA LYS A 81 -10.07 -8.14 4.99
C LYS A 81 -10.48 -6.68 4.77
N PRO A 82 -11.60 -6.45 4.05
CA PRO A 82 -12.10 -5.11 3.77
C PRO A 82 -12.72 -4.46 5.02
N GLY A 83 -12.84 -3.14 4.98
CA GLY A 83 -13.59 -2.35 5.95
C GLY A 83 -12.84 -1.09 6.41
N ALA A 84 -13.60 -0.04 6.68
CA ALA A 84 -13.12 1.28 7.15
C ALA A 84 -11.91 1.80 6.33
N GLY A 85 -12.04 1.83 4.99
CA GLY A 85 -10.93 2.30 4.14
C GLY A 85 -9.63 1.48 4.24
N GLY A 86 -9.72 0.21 4.67
CA GLY A 86 -8.58 -0.68 4.86
C GLY A 86 -8.04 -0.74 6.30
N VAL A 87 -8.65 -0.01 7.24
CA VAL A 87 -8.23 -0.01 8.66
C VAL A 87 -8.26 -1.40 9.26
N LEU A 88 -9.34 -2.20 9.01
CA LEU A 88 -9.48 -3.53 9.62
C LEU A 88 -8.36 -4.50 9.18
N GLY A 89 -8.03 -4.54 7.90
CA GLY A 89 -6.93 -5.37 7.38
C GLY A 89 -5.57 -4.91 7.88
N SER A 90 -5.36 -3.60 7.97
CA SER A 90 -4.12 -3.01 8.48
C SER A 90 -3.93 -3.30 9.96
N GLU A 91 -4.94 -3.11 10.80
CA GLU A 91 -4.90 -3.42 12.23
C GLU A 91 -4.62 -4.91 12.47
N PHE A 92 -5.30 -5.79 11.73
CA PHE A 92 -5.05 -7.23 11.81
C PHE A 92 -3.58 -7.57 11.51
N THR A 93 -3.02 -6.96 10.47
CA THR A 93 -1.62 -7.22 10.09
C THR A 93 -0.64 -6.63 11.11
N ALA A 94 -0.86 -5.42 11.59
CA ALA A 94 -0.01 -4.79 12.61
C ALA A 94 0.12 -5.64 13.88
N LYS A 95 -0.96 -6.35 14.25
CA LYS A 95 -1.02 -7.24 15.43
C LYS A 95 -0.57 -8.68 15.15
N SER A 96 -0.21 -9.02 13.91
CA SER A 96 0.26 -10.35 13.55
C SER A 96 1.71 -10.57 13.99
N ALA A 97 2.11 -11.86 14.12
CA ALA A 97 3.49 -12.20 14.45
C ALA A 97 4.46 -11.65 13.39
N PRO A 98 5.58 -11.04 13.80
CA PRO A 98 6.57 -10.46 12.89
C PRO A 98 7.55 -11.52 12.35
N ASP A 99 7.03 -12.68 11.93
CA ASP A 99 7.81 -13.83 11.44
C ASP A 99 7.92 -13.88 9.91
N GLY A 100 7.30 -12.93 9.20
CA GLY A 100 7.30 -12.86 7.74
C GLY A 100 6.22 -13.71 7.06
N TYR A 101 5.42 -14.48 7.79
CA TYR A 101 4.35 -15.31 7.21
C TYR A 101 2.98 -14.63 7.13
N THR A 102 2.84 -13.44 7.71
CA THR A 102 1.69 -12.57 7.49
C THR A 102 2.19 -11.19 7.08
N MET A 103 1.79 -10.73 5.90
CA MET A 103 2.11 -9.41 5.35
C MET A 103 0.84 -8.76 4.81
N ILE A 104 0.91 -7.50 4.39
CA ILE A 104 -0.22 -6.78 3.80
C ILE A 104 0.15 -6.20 2.44
N VAL A 105 -0.77 -6.30 1.50
CA VAL A 105 -0.74 -5.53 0.26
C VAL A 105 -1.35 -4.17 0.54
N GLY A 106 -0.54 -3.27 1.06
CA GLY A 106 -0.94 -1.90 1.37
C GLY A 106 -1.05 -1.02 0.13
N ASN A 107 -1.70 0.11 0.29
CA ASN A 107 -1.85 1.13 -0.75
C ASN A 107 -1.81 2.54 -0.15
N ALA A 108 -1.78 3.56 -1.02
CA ALA A 108 -1.74 4.96 -0.62
C ALA A 108 -2.87 5.37 0.34
N GLY A 109 -4.07 4.76 0.22
CA GLY A 109 -5.18 4.97 1.13
C GLY A 109 -4.89 4.39 2.53
N SER A 110 -4.70 3.08 2.61
CA SER A 110 -4.54 2.36 3.88
C SER A 110 -3.26 2.71 4.64
N HIS A 111 -2.15 3.01 3.94
CA HIS A 111 -0.83 3.25 4.53
C HIS A 111 -0.23 4.64 4.24
N GLY A 112 -1.05 5.56 3.76
CA GLY A 112 -0.68 6.97 3.61
C GLY A 112 -1.75 7.88 4.20
N VAL A 113 -2.95 7.83 3.61
CA VAL A 113 -4.07 8.71 3.89
C VAL A 113 -4.67 8.48 5.28
N ASN A 114 -4.93 7.23 5.65
CA ASN A 114 -5.67 6.90 6.89
C ASN A 114 -5.03 7.51 8.13
N ALA A 115 -3.70 7.60 8.18
CA ALA A 115 -2.98 8.24 9.28
C ALA A 115 -3.29 9.75 9.44
N GLY A 116 -3.84 10.39 8.42
CA GLY A 116 -4.21 11.80 8.43
C GLY A 116 -5.67 12.07 8.71
N ILE A 117 -6.58 11.17 8.35
CA ILE A 117 -8.02 11.42 8.33
C ILE A 117 -8.79 10.73 9.47
N TYR A 118 -8.27 9.63 10.03
CA TYR A 118 -8.85 8.99 11.20
C TYR A 118 -8.29 9.60 12.47
N THR A 119 -9.16 9.98 13.40
CA THR A 119 -8.76 10.52 14.71
C THR A 119 -8.28 9.42 15.66
N LYS A 120 -8.77 8.19 15.47
CA LYS A 120 -8.41 7.01 16.27
C LYS A 120 -8.07 5.83 15.37
N LEU A 121 -6.78 5.50 15.27
CA LEU A 121 -6.29 4.26 14.71
C LEU A 121 -5.70 3.41 15.84
N ASN A 122 -5.99 2.10 15.84
CA ASN A 122 -5.42 1.17 16.82
C ASN A 122 -4.02 0.67 16.37
N TYR A 123 -3.39 1.36 15.44
CA TYR A 123 -2.04 1.11 14.93
C TYR A 123 -1.41 2.41 14.41
N ASP A 124 -0.10 2.44 14.37
CA ASP A 124 0.70 3.52 13.76
C ASP A 124 1.26 3.03 12.42
N VAL A 125 0.89 3.69 11.32
CA VAL A 125 1.30 3.31 9.96
C VAL A 125 2.81 3.27 9.79
N VAL A 126 3.56 4.12 10.51
CA VAL A 126 5.03 4.20 10.36
C VAL A 126 5.75 3.31 11.35
N LYS A 127 5.22 3.14 12.59
CA LYS A 127 5.91 2.40 13.66
C LYS A 127 5.58 0.92 13.67
N ASP A 128 4.35 0.53 13.29
CA ASP A 128 3.86 -0.84 13.42
C ASP A 128 4.05 -1.65 12.13
N PHE A 129 4.66 -1.03 11.09
CA PHE A 129 4.95 -1.69 9.81
C PHE A 129 6.38 -1.47 9.35
N VAL A 130 6.89 -2.48 8.64
CA VAL A 130 8.12 -2.40 7.84
C VAL A 130 7.73 -2.46 6.38
N PRO A 131 7.94 -1.38 5.59
CA PRO A 131 7.81 -1.42 4.14
C PRO A 131 8.79 -2.42 3.54
N VAL A 132 8.29 -3.34 2.70
CA VAL A 132 9.07 -4.42 2.12
C VAL A 132 9.41 -4.14 0.67
N ALA A 133 8.39 -3.93 -0.16
CA ALA A 133 8.57 -3.66 -1.60
C ALA A 133 7.41 -2.82 -2.15
N LEU A 134 7.71 -1.82 -2.93
CA LEU A 134 6.74 -1.14 -3.76
C LEU A 134 6.50 -1.97 -5.02
N ILE A 135 5.24 -2.21 -5.37
CA ILE A 135 4.87 -2.98 -6.56
C ILE A 135 4.78 -2.06 -7.76
N CYS A 136 3.90 -1.09 -7.69
CA CYS A 136 3.67 -0.16 -8.78
C CYS A 136 3.03 1.14 -8.31
N THR A 137 3.05 2.14 -9.18
CA THR A 137 2.33 3.41 -9.03
C THR A 137 1.34 3.59 -10.17
N THR A 138 0.19 4.22 -9.90
CA THR A 138 -0.83 4.50 -10.92
C THR A 138 -1.43 5.88 -10.68
N PRO A 139 -1.70 6.67 -11.75
CA PRO A 139 -2.44 7.89 -11.59
C PRO A 139 -3.88 7.61 -11.19
N ASN A 140 -4.50 8.53 -10.47
CA ASN A 140 -5.94 8.68 -10.56
C ASN A 140 -6.28 9.48 -11.82
N VAL A 141 -7.47 9.27 -12.33
CA VAL A 141 -8.05 10.06 -13.42
C VAL A 141 -9.38 10.64 -12.95
N MET A 142 -9.59 11.91 -13.22
CA MET A 142 -10.88 12.53 -13.04
C MET A 142 -11.75 12.23 -14.25
N VAL A 143 -12.82 11.51 -14.01
CA VAL A 143 -13.84 11.18 -15.04
C VAL A 143 -15.19 11.74 -14.64
N VAL A 144 -15.97 12.10 -15.65
CA VAL A 144 -17.35 12.56 -15.47
C VAL A 144 -18.30 11.76 -16.34
N ASN A 145 -19.53 11.58 -15.84
CA ASN A 145 -20.61 11.04 -16.63
C ASN A 145 -20.96 12.02 -17.77
N PRO A 146 -21.25 11.57 -18.98
CA PRO A 146 -21.65 12.42 -20.12
C PRO A 146 -22.87 13.33 -19.86
N SER A 147 -23.70 13.02 -18.87
CA SER A 147 -24.82 13.86 -18.43
C SER A 147 -24.41 15.28 -18.01
N VAL A 148 -23.17 15.45 -17.52
CA VAL A 148 -22.60 16.76 -17.10
C VAL A 148 -22.33 17.67 -18.31
N LYS A 149 -22.19 17.13 -19.51
CA LYS A 149 -22.01 17.87 -20.78
C LYS A 149 -20.79 18.80 -20.79
N VAL A 150 -19.67 18.39 -20.17
CA VAL A 150 -18.40 19.11 -20.17
C VAL A 150 -17.32 18.27 -20.85
N LYS A 151 -16.35 18.91 -21.50
CA LYS A 151 -15.24 18.26 -22.20
C LYS A 151 -13.88 18.61 -21.65
N THR A 152 -13.78 19.69 -20.91
CA THR A 152 -12.52 20.23 -20.38
C THR A 152 -12.62 20.54 -18.87
N MET A 153 -11.47 20.63 -18.21
CA MET A 153 -11.41 21.07 -16.80
C MET A 153 -11.97 22.47 -16.62
N ALA A 154 -11.73 23.38 -17.57
CA ALA A 154 -12.24 24.75 -17.50
C ALA A 154 -13.77 24.78 -17.53
N GLU A 155 -14.40 24.02 -18.45
CA GLU A 155 -15.86 23.88 -18.53
C GLU A 155 -16.43 23.23 -17.26
N PHE A 156 -15.75 22.19 -16.73
CA PHE A 156 -16.17 21.55 -15.49
C PHE A 156 -16.15 22.51 -14.30
N LEU A 157 -15.08 23.27 -14.15
CA LEU A 157 -14.97 24.25 -13.07
C LEU A 157 -16.01 25.35 -13.16
N ALA A 158 -16.28 25.83 -14.38
CA ALA A 158 -17.36 26.79 -14.61
C ALA A 158 -18.74 26.22 -14.24
N TYR A 159 -19.02 24.98 -14.67
CA TYR A 159 -20.26 24.28 -14.34
C TYR A 159 -20.41 24.07 -12.81
N ALA A 160 -19.38 23.53 -12.16
CA ALA A 160 -19.41 23.24 -10.72
C ALA A 160 -19.60 24.52 -9.87
N LYS A 161 -18.93 25.63 -10.23
CA LYS A 161 -19.11 26.93 -9.56
C LYS A 161 -20.51 27.53 -9.77
N ALA A 162 -21.12 27.32 -10.93
CA ALA A 162 -22.48 27.78 -11.21
C ALA A 162 -23.56 26.89 -10.55
N ASN A 163 -23.20 25.68 -10.12
CA ASN A 163 -24.12 24.70 -9.56
C ASN A 163 -23.59 24.09 -8.25
N PRO A 164 -23.35 24.90 -7.19
CA PRO A 164 -22.82 24.40 -5.94
C PRO A 164 -23.71 23.33 -5.32
N GLY A 165 -23.09 22.22 -4.85
CA GLY A 165 -23.78 21.11 -4.18
C GLY A 165 -24.65 20.21 -5.09
N LYS A 166 -24.73 20.48 -6.42
CA LYS A 166 -25.53 19.66 -7.34
C LYS A 166 -24.78 18.44 -7.90
N LEU A 167 -23.45 18.43 -7.80
CA LEU A 167 -22.65 17.30 -8.25
C LEU A 167 -22.38 16.33 -7.12
N ASN A 168 -22.57 15.06 -7.38
CA ASN A 168 -22.11 13.97 -6.50
C ASN A 168 -20.82 13.37 -7.05
N TYR A 169 -19.87 13.06 -6.17
CA TYR A 169 -18.72 12.29 -6.58
C TYR A 169 -18.66 10.94 -5.85
N ALA A 170 -18.36 9.89 -6.60
CA ALA A 170 -18.22 8.54 -6.10
C ALA A 170 -16.78 8.26 -5.63
N SER A 171 -16.62 7.39 -4.64
CA SER A 171 -15.34 6.82 -4.26
C SER A 171 -15.47 5.37 -3.79
N GLY A 172 -14.35 4.65 -3.72
CA GLY A 172 -14.29 3.30 -3.16
C GLY A 172 -14.40 3.24 -1.63
N GLY A 173 -14.86 4.34 -1.00
CA GLY A 173 -15.05 4.48 0.44
C GLY A 173 -14.27 5.63 1.04
N VAL A 174 -14.65 5.99 2.26
CA VAL A 174 -13.95 7.04 3.03
C VAL A 174 -12.49 6.64 3.22
N GLY A 175 -11.56 7.58 3.03
CA GLY A 175 -10.11 7.33 3.14
C GLY A 175 -9.47 6.67 1.91
N SER A 176 -10.25 6.27 0.89
CA SER A 176 -9.65 5.78 -0.36
C SER A 176 -8.88 6.89 -1.09
N SER A 177 -7.92 6.51 -1.95
CA SER A 177 -7.20 7.49 -2.78
C SER A 177 -8.14 8.32 -3.65
N ALA A 178 -9.23 7.73 -4.13
CA ALA A 178 -10.28 8.41 -4.88
C ALA A 178 -10.98 9.50 -4.08
N HIS A 179 -11.40 9.18 -2.83
CA HIS A 179 -11.99 10.15 -1.91
C HIS A 179 -11.05 11.33 -1.68
N MET A 180 -9.81 11.05 -1.28
CA MET A 180 -8.85 12.09 -0.92
C MET A 180 -8.41 12.94 -2.09
N SER A 181 -8.27 12.35 -3.28
CA SER A 181 -7.97 13.11 -4.50
C SER A 181 -9.12 14.06 -4.85
N ALA A 182 -10.37 13.62 -4.69
CA ALA A 182 -11.53 14.47 -4.90
C ALA A 182 -11.65 15.59 -3.86
N GLU A 183 -11.40 15.29 -2.58
CA GLU A 183 -11.41 16.33 -1.52
C GLU A 183 -10.30 17.37 -1.70
N LEU A 184 -9.09 16.93 -2.06
CA LEU A 184 -8.02 17.87 -2.41
C LEU A 184 -8.41 18.72 -3.61
N PHE A 185 -9.00 18.10 -4.65
CA PHE A 185 -9.49 18.81 -5.83
C PHE A 185 -10.55 19.86 -5.46
N LYS A 186 -11.61 19.47 -4.74
CA LYS A 186 -12.66 20.39 -4.26
C LYS A 186 -12.06 21.59 -3.56
N SER A 187 -11.13 21.31 -2.66
CA SER A 187 -10.51 22.36 -1.84
C SER A 187 -9.63 23.32 -2.65
N MET A 188 -8.79 22.80 -3.56
CA MET A 188 -7.93 23.65 -4.38
C MET A 188 -8.73 24.43 -5.44
N ALA A 189 -9.80 23.84 -5.96
CA ALA A 189 -10.65 24.44 -6.98
C ALA A 189 -11.70 25.42 -6.39
N GLY A 190 -11.95 25.37 -5.07
CA GLY A 190 -12.99 26.18 -4.42
C GLY A 190 -14.40 25.83 -4.91
N ILE A 191 -14.70 24.51 -5.05
CA ILE A 191 -16.00 24.00 -5.49
C ILE A 191 -16.60 23.06 -4.45
N ASP A 192 -17.91 22.87 -4.51
CA ASP A 192 -18.63 21.96 -3.64
C ASP A 192 -19.25 20.80 -4.44
N MET A 193 -19.02 19.57 -3.94
CA MET A 193 -19.58 18.32 -4.45
C MET A 193 -19.87 17.37 -3.27
N ALA A 194 -21.02 16.69 -3.28
CA ALA A 194 -21.36 15.73 -2.24
C ALA A 194 -20.63 14.40 -2.43
N HIS A 195 -20.07 13.84 -1.34
CA HIS A 195 -19.40 12.55 -1.37
C HIS A 195 -20.37 11.39 -1.23
N ILE A 196 -20.34 10.43 -2.15
CA ILE A 196 -21.08 9.17 -2.07
C ILE A 196 -20.07 8.02 -1.95
N PRO A 197 -19.83 7.50 -0.73
CA PRO A 197 -18.89 6.40 -0.52
C PRO A 197 -19.52 5.04 -0.87
N TYR A 198 -18.79 4.22 -1.62
CA TYR A 198 -19.16 2.83 -1.94
C TYR A 198 -18.21 1.84 -1.28
N LYS A 199 -18.61 0.54 -1.25
CA LYS A 199 -17.77 -0.53 -0.69
C LYS A 199 -16.77 -1.06 -1.74
N GLY A 200 -15.81 -0.22 -2.16
CA GLY A 200 -14.80 -0.53 -3.16
C GLY A 200 -14.99 0.21 -4.48
N SER A 201 -14.00 0.09 -5.38
CA SER A 201 -13.96 0.84 -6.64
C SER A 201 -15.02 0.36 -7.64
N ALA A 202 -15.27 -0.95 -7.73
CA ALA A 202 -16.20 -1.50 -8.72
C ALA A 202 -17.65 -0.98 -8.57
N PRO A 203 -18.29 -0.99 -7.38
CA PRO A 203 -19.61 -0.38 -7.21
C PRO A 203 -19.60 1.13 -7.43
N ALA A 204 -18.52 1.85 -7.12
CA ALA A 204 -18.40 3.28 -7.41
C ALA A 204 -18.36 3.57 -8.93
N VAL A 205 -17.67 2.73 -9.71
CA VAL A 205 -17.66 2.81 -11.18
C VAL A 205 -19.07 2.59 -11.74
N ASN A 206 -19.78 1.56 -11.24
CA ASN A 206 -21.15 1.28 -11.68
C ASN A 206 -22.09 2.45 -11.37
N ALA A 207 -21.97 3.06 -10.21
CA ALA A 207 -22.77 4.22 -9.81
C ALA A 207 -22.53 5.44 -10.74
N LEU A 208 -21.25 5.69 -11.14
CA LEU A 208 -20.97 6.73 -12.12
C LEU A 208 -21.58 6.39 -13.50
N MET A 209 -21.49 5.12 -13.92
CA MET A 209 -22.08 4.69 -15.19
C MET A 209 -23.60 4.79 -15.19
N ALA A 210 -24.27 4.61 -14.05
CA ALA A 210 -25.71 4.74 -13.85
C ALA A 210 -26.17 6.19 -13.61
N ASP A 211 -25.24 7.18 -13.59
CA ASP A 211 -25.51 8.59 -13.26
C ASP A 211 -26.02 8.82 -11.82
N GLU A 212 -25.81 7.85 -10.92
CA GLU A 212 -26.07 8.04 -9.48
C GLU A 212 -25.03 8.99 -8.85
N SER A 213 -23.84 9.06 -9.46
CA SER A 213 -22.79 10.03 -9.17
C SER A 213 -22.23 10.55 -10.48
N GLN A 214 -21.96 11.85 -10.56
CA GLN A 214 -21.55 12.50 -11.81
C GLN A 214 -20.04 12.53 -12.00
N VAL A 215 -19.26 12.42 -10.92
CA VAL A 215 -17.81 12.60 -10.90
C VAL A 215 -17.14 11.45 -10.16
N MET A 216 -15.97 11.05 -10.61
CA MET A 216 -15.05 10.22 -9.83
C MET A 216 -13.60 10.64 -10.12
N VAL A 217 -12.77 10.71 -9.08
CA VAL A 217 -11.32 10.85 -9.20
C VAL A 217 -10.72 9.54 -8.70
N GLY A 218 -10.64 8.54 -9.58
CA GLY A 218 -10.30 7.17 -9.20
C GLY A 218 -9.09 6.63 -9.94
N ASN A 219 -8.54 5.50 -9.45
CA ASN A 219 -7.43 4.82 -10.10
C ASN A 219 -7.75 4.53 -11.56
N LEU A 220 -6.79 4.78 -12.45
CA LEU A 220 -6.98 4.69 -13.91
C LEU A 220 -7.45 3.32 -14.44
N PRO A 221 -7.03 2.15 -13.90
CA PRO A 221 -7.31 0.85 -14.52
C PRO A 221 -8.78 0.61 -14.96
N PRO A 222 -9.79 0.79 -14.11
CA PRO A 222 -11.17 0.51 -14.51
C PRO A 222 -11.71 1.47 -15.58
N TRP A 223 -11.08 2.63 -15.75
CA TRP A 223 -11.53 3.68 -16.65
C TRP A 223 -10.96 3.58 -18.07
N SER A 224 -9.82 2.91 -18.25
CA SER A 224 -9.10 2.90 -19.53
C SER A 224 -9.96 2.48 -20.71
N ALA A 225 -10.75 1.41 -20.58
CA ALA A 225 -11.64 0.95 -21.62
C ALA A 225 -12.87 1.88 -21.83
N LEU A 226 -13.41 2.41 -20.72
CA LEU A 226 -14.58 3.30 -20.75
C LEU A 226 -14.24 4.66 -21.37
N ILE A 227 -13.05 5.18 -21.11
CA ILE A 227 -12.53 6.41 -21.73
C ILE A 227 -12.34 6.19 -23.24
N LYS A 228 -11.66 5.11 -23.64
CA LYS A 228 -11.43 4.78 -25.04
C LYS A 228 -12.73 4.59 -25.85
N SER A 229 -13.78 4.04 -25.23
CA SER A 229 -15.09 3.87 -25.85
C SER A 229 -16.00 5.09 -25.78
N GLY A 230 -15.56 6.19 -25.15
CA GLY A 230 -16.36 7.41 -25.00
C GLY A 230 -17.54 7.29 -24.03
N LYS A 231 -17.59 6.23 -23.23
CA LYS A 231 -18.66 6.03 -22.24
C LYS A 231 -18.55 6.95 -21.03
N VAL A 232 -17.36 7.48 -20.78
CA VAL A 232 -17.08 8.53 -19.78
C VAL A 232 -16.14 9.56 -20.38
N GLN A 233 -16.20 10.80 -19.88
CA GLN A 233 -15.27 11.86 -20.25
C GLN A 233 -14.13 11.94 -19.23
N ALA A 234 -12.90 11.69 -19.66
CA ALA A 234 -11.71 11.99 -18.84
C ALA A 234 -11.38 13.48 -18.93
N LEU A 235 -11.21 14.13 -17.78
CA LEU A 235 -10.90 15.56 -17.71
C LEU A 235 -9.46 15.84 -17.33
N ALA A 236 -8.86 15.08 -16.41
CA ALA A 236 -7.47 15.23 -16.02
C ALA A 236 -6.93 13.97 -15.34
N VAL A 237 -5.61 13.75 -15.45
CA VAL A 237 -4.86 12.82 -14.59
C VAL A 237 -4.29 13.55 -13.39
N THR A 238 -4.14 12.85 -12.26
CA THR A 238 -3.73 13.46 -10.98
C THR A 238 -2.22 13.54 -10.77
N THR A 239 -1.44 13.10 -11.75
CA THR A 239 0.02 13.21 -11.77
C THR A 239 0.46 14.64 -12.07
N PRO A 240 1.68 15.06 -11.65
CA PRO A 240 2.20 16.41 -11.94
C PRO A 240 2.35 16.72 -13.43
N LYS A 241 2.48 15.68 -14.26
CA LYS A 241 2.56 15.75 -15.73
C LYS A 241 1.56 14.78 -16.33
N ARG A 242 1.25 14.94 -17.62
CA ARG A 242 0.43 13.99 -18.38
C ARG A 242 1.00 12.58 -18.28
N HIS A 243 0.13 11.60 -18.20
CA HIS A 243 0.53 10.20 -18.07
C HIS A 243 0.61 9.52 -19.44
N HIS A 244 1.63 8.69 -19.66
CA HIS A 244 1.84 8.02 -20.95
C HIS A 244 0.67 7.14 -21.41
N SER A 245 -0.12 6.58 -20.47
CA SER A 245 -1.32 5.78 -20.82
C SER A 245 -2.50 6.62 -21.32
N LEU A 246 -2.48 7.94 -21.08
CA LEU A 246 -3.51 8.90 -21.48
C LEU A 246 -2.84 10.23 -21.93
N PRO A 247 -2.05 10.22 -23.01
CA PRO A 247 -1.24 11.38 -23.40
C PRO A 247 -2.06 12.62 -23.77
N ASP A 248 -3.29 12.43 -24.24
CA ASP A 248 -4.21 13.49 -24.62
C ASP A 248 -4.99 14.08 -23.43
N VAL A 249 -4.98 13.41 -22.27
CA VAL A 249 -5.66 13.90 -21.05
C VAL A 249 -4.68 14.79 -20.27
N PRO A 250 -5.03 16.05 -20.00
CA PRO A 250 -4.15 16.98 -19.28
C PRO A 250 -3.85 16.51 -17.86
N ALA A 251 -2.73 16.96 -17.30
CA ALA A 251 -2.49 16.84 -15.87
C ALA A 251 -3.34 17.85 -15.11
N MET A 252 -3.90 17.47 -13.97
CA MET A 252 -4.68 18.38 -13.12
C MET A 252 -3.82 19.56 -12.65
N ALA A 253 -2.52 19.37 -12.51
CA ALA A 253 -1.55 20.41 -12.20
C ALA A 253 -1.45 21.51 -13.28
N GLU A 254 -1.87 21.26 -14.53
CA GLU A 254 -1.94 22.28 -15.57
C GLU A 254 -3.03 23.34 -15.26
N THR A 255 -4.06 22.96 -14.52
CA THR A 255 -5.16 23.84 -14.08
C THR A 255 -5.01 24.27 -12.62
N LEU A 256 -4.52 23.38 -11.77
CA LEU A 256 -4.33 23.58 -10.32
C LEU A 256 -2.86 23.34 -9.97
N PRO A 257 -1.98 24.34 -10.07
CA PRO A 257 -0.56 24.18 -9.78
C PRO A 257 -0.30 23.59 -8.40
N GLY A 258 0.59 22.57 -8.33
CA GLY A 258 0.90 21.85 -7.10
C GLY A 258 -0.05 20.68 -6.79
N PHE A 259 -1.07 20.44 -7.62
CA PHE A 259 -1.88 19.21 -7.48
C PHE A 259 -1.05 17.98 -7.86
N ASP A 260 -0.99 17.02 -6.95
CA ASP A 260 -0.34 15.72 -7.16
C ASP A 260 -0.94 14.69 -6.19
N THR A 261 -1.62 13.68 -6.71
CA THR A 261 -2.08 12.52 -5.95
C THR A 261 -1.80 11.27 -6.75
N LEU A 262 -0.74 10.57 -6.38
CA LEU A 262 -0.33 9.33 -7.02
C LEU A 262 -0.70 8.15 -6.13
N ALA A 263 -1.49 7.23 -6.65
CA ALA A 263 -1.77 5.97 -5.98
C ALA A 263 -0.57 5.03 -6.10
N TRP A 264 -0.38 4.18 -5.11
CA TRP A 264 0.64 3.13 -5.10
C TRP A 264 0.12 1.88 -4.41
N PHE A 265 0.72 0.74 -4.76
CA PHE A 265 0.52 -0.56 -4.14
C PHE A 265 1.87 -1.14 -3.74
N GLY A 266 1.95 -1.73 -2.56
CA GLY A 266 3.19 -2.29 -2.04
C GLY A 266 2.96 -3.31 -0.94
N ILE A 267 4.01 -4.06 -0.62
CA ILE A 267 4.00 -5.06 0.45
C ILE A 267 4.61 -4.45 1.70
N LEU A 268 3.90 -4.58 2.82
CA LEU A 268 4.40 -4.21 4.13
C LEU A 268 4.29 -5.42 5.08
N ALA A 269 5.18 -5.50 6.04
CA ALA A 269 5.19 -6.52 7.08
C ALA A 269 4.98 -5.88 8.46
N PRO A 270 4.56 -6.64 9.49
CA PRO A 270 4.53 -6.16 10.86
C PRO A 270 5.91 -5.66 11.32
N ALA A 271 5.94 -4.63 12.16
CA ALA A 271 7.18 -4.16 12.77
C ALA A 271 7.90 -5.28 13.53
N GLY A 272 9.22 -5.30 13.47
CA GLY A 272 10.04 -6.36 14.08
C GLY A 272 10.25 -7.58 13.16
N THR A 273 9.68 -7.60 11.94
CA THR A 273 10.01 -8.65 10.97
C THR A 273 11.51 -8.66 10.66
N PRO A 274 12.19 -9.84 10.74
CA PRO A 274 13.63 -9.93 10.56
C PRO A 274 14.11 -9.33 9.24
N LYS A 275 15.19 -8.55 9.27
CA LYS A 275 15.75 -7.88 8.08
C LYS A 275 16.03 -8.87 6.93
N ALA A 276 16.50 -10.07 7.24
CA ALA A 276 16.76 -11.10 6.23
C ALA A 276 15.49 -11.50 5.47
N VAL A 277 14.34 -11.60 6.17
CA VAL A 277 13.02 -11.89 5.57
C VAL A 277 12.58 -10.72 4.68
N VAL A 278 12.68 -9.48 5.17
CA VAL A 278 12.36 -8.27 4.41
C VAL A 278 13.18 -8.20 3.13
N THR A 279 14.51 -8.37 3.23
CA THR A 279 15.42 -8.36 2.07
C THR A 279 15.08 -9.48 1.08
N ARG A 280 14.77 -10.67 1.57
CA ARG A 280 14.41 -11.82 0.72
C ARG A 280 13.14 -11.56 -0.09
N ILE A 281 12.06 -11.10 0.58
CA ILE A 281 10.78 -10.79 -0.10
C ILE A 281 10.95 -9.59 -1.03
N ASN A 282 11.69 -8.55 -0.64
CA ASN A 282 11.98 -7.42 -1.51
C ASN A 282 12.65 -7.86 -2.82
N ALA A 283 13.70 -8.69 -2.72
CA ALA A 283 14.40 -9.20 -3.91
C ALA A 283 13.45 -10.00 -4.84
N LEU A 284 12.63 -10.88 -4.27
CA LEU A 284 11.66 -11.68 -5.03
C LEU A 284 10.59 -10.82 -5.71
N VAL A 285 10.05 -9.80 -5.02
CA VAL A 285 9.07 -8.88 -5.61
C VAL A 285 9.71 -8.08 -6.74
N ASN A 286 10.90 -7.51 -6.53
CA ASN A 286 11.61 -6.76 -7.57
C ASN A 286 11.93 -7.65 -8.79
N GLN A 287 12.34 -8.89 -8.58
CA GLN A 287 12.55 -9.86 -9.66
C GLN A 287 11.25 -10.16 -10.41
N ALA A 288 10.13 -10.35 -9.69
CA ALA A 288 8.81 -10.56 -10.29
C ALA A 288 8.39 -9.37 -11.18
N LEU A 289 8.69 -8.12 -10.76
CA LEU A 289 8.38 -6.92 -11.53
C LEU A 289 9.16 -6.82 -12.86
N GLU A 290 10.31 -7.46 -12.95
CA GLU A 290 11.08 -7.53 -14.20
C GLU A 290 10.54 -8.56 -15.20
N HIS A 291 9.68 -9.49 -14.74
CA HIS A 291 9.17 -10.55 -15.61
C HIS A 291 8.22 -10.01 -16.69
N PRO A 292 8.37 -10.42 -17.97
CA PRO A 292 7.54 -9.91 -19.07
C PRO A 292 6.03 -10.02 -18.85
N ASP A 293 5.56 -11.15 -18.30
CA ASP A 293 4.13 -11.37 -18.03
C ASP A 293 3.59 -10.40 -16.96
N VAL A 294 4.40 -10.09 -15.93
CA VAL A 294 4.03 -9.14 -14.89
C VAL A 294 4.00 -7.72 -15.46
N LYS A 295 5.02 -7.34 -16.24
CA LYS A 295 5.06 -6.03 -16.93
C LYS A 295 3.86 -5.85 -17.86
N ALA A 296 3.52 -6.89 -18.65
CA ALA A 296 2.36 -6.84 -19.53
C ALA A 296 1.04 -6.67 -18.76
N LYS A 297 0.85 -7.41 -17.66
CA LYS A 297 -0.33 -7.26 -16.80
C LYS A 297 -0.39 -5.87 -16.14
N LEU A 298 0.72 -5.37 -15.61
CA LEU A 298 0.78 -4.02 -15.04
C LEU A 298 0.43 -2.95 -16.07
N ALA A 299 0.94 -3.08 -17.30
CA ALA A 299 0.61 -2.16 -18.39
C ALA A 299 -0.90 -2.16 -18.73
N THR A 300 -1.56 -3.34 -18.75
CA THR A 300 -3.03 -3.41 -18.95
C THR A 300 -3.81 -2.74 -17.82
N LEU A 301 -3.23 -2.70 -16.63
CA LEU A 301 -3.80 -2.05 -15.45
C LEU A 301 -3.35 -0.58 -15.32
N SER A 302 -2.63 -0.02 -16.31
CA SER A 302 -2.07 1.34 -16.27
C SER A 302 -1.32 1.61 -14.95
N CYS A 303 -0.60 0.61 -14.48
CA CYS A 303 0.21 0.67 -13.26
C CYS A 303 1.68 0.53 -13.64
N ASP A 304 2.49 1.55 -13.34
CA ASP A 304 3.90 1.58 -13.68
C ASP A 304 4.69 0.77 -12.65
N PRO A 305 5.46 -0.25 -13.06
CA PRO A 305 6.33 -0.97 -12.15
C PRO A 305 7.23 -0.01 -11.37
N ALA A 306 7.35 -0.23 -10.07
CA ALA A 306 8.13 0.65 -9.20
C ALA A 306 9.09 -0.14 -8.28
N PRO A 307 10.05 -0.89 -8.85
CA PRO A 307 11.02 -1.63 -8.04
C PRO A 307 11.77 -0.66 -7.12
N SER A 308 11.94 -1.03 -5.86
CA SER A 308 12.52 -0.17 -4.84
C SER A 308 13.23 -0.97 -3.76
N THR A 309 14.12 -0.31 -3.02
CA THR A 309 14.59 -0.85 -1.74
C THR A 309 13.53 -0.66 -0.65
N PRO A 310 13.56 -1.44 0.44
CA PRO A 310 12.70 -1.23 1.59
C PRO A 310 12.79 0.18 2.16
N GLU A 311 13.99 0.76 2.21
CA GLU A 311 14.28 2.09 2.74
C GLU A 311 13.66 3.20 1.85
N ALA A 312 13.77 3.06 0.53
CA ALA A 312 13.15 4.00 -0.42
C ALA A 312 11.62 3.97 -0.30
N PHE A 313 11.05 2.77 -0.13
CA PHE A 313 9.61 2.63 0.09
C PHE A 313 9.19 3.18 1.46
N ALA A 314 9.98 2.98 2.52
CA ALA A 314 9.73 3.57 3.83
C ALA A 314 9.74 5.11 3.79
N THR A 315 10.69 5.70 3.07
CA THR A 315 10.75 7.15 2.85
C THR A 315 9.47 7.66 2.18
N ARG A 316 8.98 6.94 1.18
CA ARG A 316 7.72 7.28 0.50
C ARG A 316 6.52 7.22 1.45
N VAL A 317 6.35 6.11 2.18
CA VAL A 317 5.24 5.94 3.14
C VAL A 317 5.25 7.06 4.17
N THR A 318 6.42 7.37 4.74
CA THR A 318 6.57 8.44 5.74
C THR A 318 6.22 9.82 5.17
N ALA A 319 6.68 10.11 3.95
CA ALA A 319 6.37 11.36 3.27
C ALA A 319 4.86 11.49 2.96
N ASP A 320 4.22 10.42 2.50
CA ASP A 320 2.78 10.38 2.24
C ASP A 320 1.97 10.60 3.54
N VAL A 321 2.33 9.91 4.62
CA VAL A 321 1.68 10.11 5.94
C VAL A 321 1.80 11.56 6.40
N ALA A 322 2.98 12.16 6.32
CA ALA A 322 3.19 13.56 6.72
C ALA A 322 2.37 14.51 5.84
N ARG A 323 2.39 14.31 4.53
CA ARG A 323 1.62 15.09 3.55
C ARG A 323 0.13 15.03 3.81
N TRP A 324 -0.43 13.82 3.99
CA TRP A 324 -1.86 13.67 4.18
C TRP A 324 -2.34 14.15 5.55
N LYS A 325 -1.52 14.01 6.61
CA LYS A 325 -1.79 14.65 7.92
C LYS A 325 -1.91 16.17 7.78
N LYS A 326 -0.98 16.79 7.04
CA LYS A 326 -1.00 18.23 6.78
C LYS A 326 -2.27 18.63 6.00
N ILE A 327 -2.54 17.97 4.86
CA ILE A 327 -3.71 18.26 4.02
C ILE A 327 -5.01 18.07 4.81
N ALA A 328 -5.15 16.94 5.54
CA ALA A 328 -6.34 16.66 6.33
C ALA A 328 -6.58 17.72 7.41
N SER A 329 -5.53 18.17 8.09
CA SER A 329 -5.61 19.22 9.10
C SER A 329 -5.99 20.56 8.49
N GLU A 330 -5.31 21.01 7.42
CA GLU A 330 -5.55 22.29 6.77
C GLU A 330 -6.93 22.40 6.11
N ARG A 331 -7.48 21.25 5.68
CA ARG A 331 -8.74 21.16 4.94
C ARG A 331 -9.89 20.58 5.76
N ASN A 332 -9.65 20.32 7.04
CA ASN A 332 -10.62 19.74 7.97
C ASN A 332 -11.28 18.44 7.45
N ILE A 333 -10.48 17.58 6.78
CA ILE A 333 -10.95 16.30 6.23
C ILE A 333 -10.87 15.25 7.34
N ARG A 334 -12.01 14.59 7.64
CA ARG A 334 -12.13 13.53 8.65
C ARG A 334 -12.87 12.34 8.07
N ALA A 335 -12.54 11.14 8.56
CA ALA A 335 -13.19 9.88 8.19
C ALA A 335 -14.17 9.38 9.27
N ASP A 336 -14.10 9.95 10.45
CA ASP A 336 -14.88 9.65 11.66
C ASP A 336 -15.41 10.95 12.32
#